data_4765a4e758830417c4c44381af3e0313
#
_entry.id   4765a4e758830417c4c44381af3e0313
#
_cell.length_a   1.000
_cell.length_b   1.000
_cell.length_c   1.000
_cell.angle_alpha   90.00
_cell.angle_beta   90.00
_cell.angle_gamma   90.00
#
_symmetry.space_group_name_H-M   'P 1'
#
loop_
_entity.id
_entity.type
_entity.pdbx_description
1 polymer ?
#
loop_
_entity_poly.entity_id
_entity_poly.type
_entity_poly.pdbx_seq_one_letter_code
_entity_poly.pdbx_strand_id
1 'polypeptide(L)'
;MTTKECYEKMGASYEDVLGRLGSEQMVNRFAKKFLSDKSFENLGEALGRKDVNEAFRAAHTLKGVCVNLGFDNLYKVSSELTEILRAGKLDGTDELFSEVEKQYGITTAAIRELE
;
A
#
# COMPACT_ATOMS: atom_id res chain seq x y z
N MET A 1 3.03 -4.51 -20.33
CA MET A 1 3.96 -4.76 -19.20
C MET A 1 3.60 -6.06 -18.51
N THR A 2 4.59 -6.89 -18.24
CA THR A 2 4.37 -8.13 -17.50
C THR A 2 4.19 -7.86 -16.00
N THR A 3 3.63 -8.83 -15.29
CA THR A 3 3.45 -8.71 -13.84
C THR A 3 4.80 -8.57 -13.14
N LYS A 4 5.80 -9.33 -13.57
CA LYS A 4 7.15 -9.24 -13.01
C LYS A 4 7.76 -7.85 -13.22
N GLU A 5 7.63 -7.29 -14.43
CA GLU A 5 8.12 -5.94 -14.74
C GLU A 5 7.41 -4.88 -13.87
N CYS A 6 6.12 -5.06 -13.68
CA CYS A 6 5.33 -4.17 -12.82
C CYS A 6 5.90 -4.17 -11.40
N TYR A 7 6.16 -5.34 -10.84
CA TYR A 7 6.71 -5.46 -9.49
C TYR A 7 8.10 -4.87 -9.38
N GLU A 8 8.94 -5.07 -10.39
CA GLU A 8 10.27 -4.45 -10.42
C GLU A 8 10.16 -2.92 -10.40
N LYS A 9 9.21 -2.39 -11.17
CA LYS A 9 9.02 -0.94 -11.29
C LYS A 9 8.57 -0.29 -9.97
N MET A 10 7.77 -1.00 -9.18
CA MET A 10 7.32 -0.46 -7.89
C MET A 10 8.19 -0.86 -6.70
N GLY A 11 9.32 -1.51 -6.93
CA GLY A 11 10.20 -1.95 -5.86
C GLY A 11 9.52 -2.95 -4.94
N ALA A 12 8.92 -3.99 -5.53
CA ALA A 12 8.12 -4.98 -4.80
C ALA A 12 8.67 -6.40 -4.99
N SER A 13 8.31 -7.29 -4.08
CA SER A 13 8.83 -8.67 -4.02
C SER A 13 7.99 -9.62 -4.85
N TYR A 14 8.24 -9.68 -6.16
CA TYR A 14 7.47 -10.54 -7.06
C TYR A 14 7.58 -12.02 -6.67
N GLU A 15 8.81 -12.50 -6.41
CA GLU A 15 9.03 -13.91 -6.12
C GLU A 15 8.30 -14.35 -4.85
N ASP A 16 8.28 -13.50 -3.83
CA ASP A 16 7.58 -13.81 -2.57
C ASP A 16 6.07 -13.93 -2.79
N VAL A 17 5.48 -12.98 -3.53
CA VAL A 17 4.04 -13.00 -3.75
C VAL A 17 3.65 -14.12 -4.72
N LEU A 18 4.49 -14.41 -5.71
CA LEU A 18 4.27 -15.52 -6.62
C LEU A 18 4.22 -16.83 -5.85
N GLY A 19 5.13 -17.02 -4.90
CA GLY A 19 5.15 -18.22 -4.06
C GLY A 19 3.89 -18.36 -3.22
N ARG A 20 3.36 -17.25 -2.70
CA ARG A 20 2.14 -17.28 -1.87
C ARG A 20 0.87 -17.49 -2.70
N LEU A 21 0.76 -16.85 -3.86
CA LEU A 21 -0.46 -16.90 -4.66
C LEU A 21 -0.47 -18.03 -5.70
N GLY A 22 0.69 -18.58 -5.98
CA GLY A 22 0.80 -19.81 -6.77
C GLY A 22 0.96 -19.64 -8.27
N SER A 23 0.56 -18.50 -8.85
CA SER A 23 0.70 -18.30 -10.30
C SER A 23 0.76 -16.81 -10.65
N GLU A 24 1.38 -16.51 -11.79
CA GLU A 24 1.43 -15.17 -12.32
C GLU A 24 0.03 -14.58 -12.55
N GLN A 25 -0.90 -15.42 -13.00
CA GLN A 25 -2.28 -14.99 -13.24
C GLN A 25 -2.94 -14.51 -11.95
N MET A 26 -2.70 -15.22 -10.85
CA MET A 26 -3.24 -14.82 -9.55
C MET A 26 -2.60 -13.55 -9.05
N VAL A 27 -1.28 -13.39 -9.19
CA VAL A 27 -0.59 -12.18 -8.80
C VAL A 27 -1.14 -10.98 -9.58
N ASN A 28 -1.28 -11.12 -10.90
CA ASN A 28 -1.82 -10.08 -11.77
C ASN A 28 -3.24 -9.67 -11.34
N ARG A 29 -4.08 -10.66 -11.08
CA ARG A 29 -5.47 -10.43 -10.67
C ARG A 29 -5.56 -9.68 -9.34
N PHE A 30 -4.80 -10.12 -8.34
CA PHE A 30 -4.85 -9.47 -7.02
C PHE A 30 -4.19 -8.09 -7.04
N ALA A 31 -3.12 -7.92 -7.81
CA ALA A 31 -2.51 -6.60 -7.98
C ALA A 31 -3.51 -5.61 -8.58
N LYS A 32 -4.22 -6.02 -9.62
CA LYS A 32 -5.24 -5.16 -10.24
C LYS A 32 -6.39 -4.83 -9.28
N LYS A 33 -6.75 -5.78 -8.41
CA LYS A 33 -7.77 -5.56 -7.40
C LYS A 33 -7.40 -4.44 -6.44
N PHE A 34 -6.11 -4.21 -6.24
CA PHE A 34 -5.64 -3.14 -5.37
C PHE A 34 -6.13 -1.77 -5.83
N LEU A 35 -6.36 -1.59 -7.13
CA LEU A 35 -6.87 -0.31 -7.65
C LEU A 35 -8.26 0.04 -7.10
N SER A 36 -9.00 -0.95 -6.62
CA SER A 36 -10.32 -0.76 -6.01
C SER A 36 -10.28 -0.73 -4.49
N ASP A 37 -9.10 -0.90 -3.89
CA ASP A 37 -8.94 -0.86 -2.44
C ASP A 37 -9.11 0.56 -1.93
N LYS A 38 -9.88 0.72 -0.87
CA LYS A 38 -10.24 2.03 -0.32
C LYS A 38 -9.39 2.46 0.87
N SER A 39 -8.42 1.65 1.28
CA SER A 39 -7.64 1.93 2.50
C SER A 39 -6.89 3.25 2.43
N PHE A 40 -6.23 3.53 1.30
CA PHE A 40 -5.49 4.79 1.14
C PHE A 40 -6.42 6.00 1.19
N GLU A 41 -7.55 5.93 0.49
CA GLU A 41 -8.54 7.01 0.47
C GLU A 41 -9.09 7.26 1.89
N ASN A 42 -9.45 6.17 2.59
CA ASN A 42 -9.95 6.26 3.96
C ASN A 42 -8.91 6.85 4.90
N LEU A 43 -7.64 6.50 4.71
CA LEU A 43 -6.54 7.03 5.50
C LEU A 43 -6.43 8.56 5.32
N GLY A 44 -6.44 9.03 4.08
CA GLY A 44 -6.37 10.46 3.79
C GLY A 44 -7.52 11.25 4.39
N GLU A 45 -8.74 10.71 4.28
CA GLU A 45 -9.93 11.35 4.84
C GLU A 45 -9.87 11.42 6.37
N ALA A 46 -9.46 10.33 7.01
CA ALA A 46 -9.36 10.28 8.48
C ALA A 46 -8.30 11.25 9.00
N LEU A 47 -7.16 11.35 8.32
CA LEU A 47 -6.11 12.31 8.69
C LEU A 47 -6.61 13.74 8.50
N GLY A 48 -7.36 14.00 7.45
CA GLY A 48 -7.96 15.31 7.20
C GLY A 48 -8.93 15.75 8.30
N ARG A 49 -9.64 14.77 8.89
CA ARG A 49 -10.55 15.02 10.01
C ARG A 49 -9.84 14.97 11.36
N LYS A 50 -8.55 14.64 11.38
CA LYS A 50 -7.77 14.44 12.61
C LYS A 50 -8.35 13.32 13.47
N ASP A 51 -8.95 12.30 12.83
CA ASP A 51 -9.51 11.15 13.50
C ASP A 51 -8.44 10.06 13.60
N VAL A 52 -7.70 10.06 14.71
CA VAL A 52 -6.57 9.15 14.94
C VAL A 52 -7.00 7.69 14.86
N ASN A 53 -8.13 7.34 15.46
CA ASN A 53 -8.59 5.96 15.51
C ASN A 53 -8.91 5.43 14.11
N GLU A 54 -9.64 6.19 13.31
CA GLU A 54 -9.98 5.78 11.94
C GLU A 54 -8.74 5.80 11.04
N ALA A 55 -7.85 6.78 11.23
CA ALA A 55 -6.60 6.83 10.49
C ALA A 55 -5.74 5.59 10.79
N PHE A 56 -5.67 5.18 12.07
CA PHE A 56 -4.96 3.98 12.45
C PHE A 56 -5.52 2.75 11.75
N ARG A 57 -6.84 2.60 11.76
CA ARG A 57 -7.50 1.44 11.12
C ARG A 57 -7.18 1.39 9.64
N ALA A 58 -7.28 2.52 8.96
CA ALA A 58 -7.02 2.60 7.53
C ALA A 58 -5.55 2.30 7.21
N ALA A 59 -4.62 2.86 7.97
CA ALA A 59 -3.19 2.62 7.79
C ALA A 59 -2.85 1.14 8.04
N HIS A 60 -3.42 0.56 9.08
CA HIS A 60 -3.21 -0.85 9.42
C HIS A 60 -3.73 -1.76 8.31
N THR A 61 -4.91 -1.45 7.76
CA THR A 61 -5.49 -2.21 6.64
C THR A 61 -4.60 -2.10 5.40
N LEU A 62 -4.16 -0.89 5.07
CA LEU A 62 -3.28 -0.67 3.91
C LEU A 62 -1.97 -1.46 4.07
N LYS A 63 -1.36 -1.39 5.24
CA LYS A 63 -0.16 -2.14 5.56
C LYS A 63 -0.36 -3.64 5.33
N GLY A 64 -1.49 -4.19 5.82
CA GLY A 64 -1.82 -5.61 5.66
C GLY A 64 -1.96 -6.01 4.19
N VAL A 65 -2.63 -5.19 3.40
CA VAL A 65 -2.78 -5.44 1.96
C VAL A 65 -1.41 -5.45 1.29
N CYS A 66 -0.54 -4.50 1.64
CA CYS A 66 0.80 -4.41 1.06
C CYS A 66 1.66 -5.62 1.39
N VAL A 67 1.57 -6.16 2.61
CA VAL A 67 2.27 -7.38 2.98
C VAL A 67 1.84 -8.54 2.10
N ASN A 68 0.53 -8.71 1.96
CA ASN A 68 -0.02 -9.83 1.20
C ASN A 68 0.34 -9.77 -0.28
N LEU A 69 0.42 -8.57 -0.85
CA LEU A 69 0.71 -8.38 -2.26
C LEU A 69 2.18 -8.12 -2.57
N GLY A 70 3.04 -8.07 -1.53
CA GLY A 70 4.48 -7.88 -1.73
C GLY A 70 4.88 -6.48 -2.15
N PHE A 71 4.07 -5.46 -1.84
CA PHE A 71 4.37 -4.07 -2.17
C PHE A 71 5.28 -3.48 -1.11
N ASP A 72 6.56 -3.86 -1.13
CA ASP A 72 7.51 -3.58 -0.05
C ASP A 72 7.72 -2.10 0.26
N ASN A 73 7.87 -1.27 -0.77
CA ASN A 73 8.10 0.16 -0.55
C ASN A 73 6.89 0.84 0.07
N LEU A 74 5.70 0.53 -0.43
CA LEU A 74 4.46 1.07 0.15
C LEU A 74 4.23 0.51 1.56
N TYR A 75 4.56 -0.76 1.77
CA TYR A 75 4.48 -1.39 3.08
C TYR A 75 5.32 -0.65 4.11
N LYS A 76 6.57 -0.35 3.77
CA LYS A 76 7.51 0.28 4.70
C LYS A 76 6.96 1.59 5.26
N VAL A 77 6.53 2.49 4.38
CA VAL A 77 6.03 3.81 4.81
C VAL A 77 4.67 3.69 5.50
N SER A 78 3.80 2.78 5.03
CA SER A 78 2.51 2.52 5.68
C SER A 78 2.69 1.96 7.08
N SER A 79 3.69 1.11 7.28
CA SER A 79 4.01 0.54 8.58
C SER A 79 4.49 1.62 9.54
N GLU A 80 5.38 2.50 9.09
CA GLU A 80 5.88 3.60 9.93
C GLU A 80 4.72 4.51 10.38
N LEU A 81 3.83 4.86 9.45
CA LEU A 81 2.66 5.69 9.75
C LEU A 81 1.73 4.99 10.73
N THR A 82 1.51 3.69 10.52
CA THR A 82 0.66 2.90 11.41
C THR A 82 1.15 2.96 12.84
N GLU A 83 2.47 2.86 13.06
CA GLU A 83 3.01 2.86 14.42
C GLU A 83 2.86 4.21 15.12
N ILE A 84 2.99 5.32 14.41
CA ILE A 84 2.74 6.65 14.99
C ILE A 84 1.28 6.78 15.39
N LEU A 85 0.38 6.35 14.52
CA LEU A 85 -1.06 6.40 14.79
C LEU A 85 -1.45 5.45 15.91
N ARG A 86 -0.79 4.29 16.01
CA ARG A 86 -1.03 3.34 17.11
C ARG A 86 -0.73 4.01 18.45
N ALA A 87 0.27 4.86 18.52
CA ALA A 87 0.63 5.60 19.73
C ALA A 87 -0.34 6.75 20.02
N GLY A 88 -1.34 6.97 19.16
CA GLY A 88 -2.34 8.02 19.34
C GLY A 88 -1.85 9.41 18.98
N LYS A 89 -0.80 9.51 18.17
CA LYS A 89 -0.17 10.79 17.85
C LYS A 89 -0.47 11.22 16.41
N LEU A 90 -0.57 12.53 16.21
CA LEU A 90 -0.69 13.11 14.87
C LEU A 90 0.60 13.82 14.44
N ASP A 91 1.53 14.06 15.37
CA ASP A 91 2.80 14.70 15.04
C ASP A 91 3.61 13.82 14.09
N GLY A 92 4.08 14.41 13.00
CA GLY A 92 4.89 13.71 12.00
C GLY A 92 4.07 12.92 10.99
N THR A 93 2.74 12.85 11.13
CA THR A 93 1.91 12.08 10.21
C THR A 93 1.84 12.72 8.82
N ASP A 94 1.95 14.06 8.74
CA ASP A 94 1.88 14.75 7.45
C ASP A 94 3.04 14.34 6.53
N GLU A 95 4.25 14.32 7.05
CA GLU A 95 5.43 13.92 6.28
C GLU A 95 5.35 12.46 5.87
N LEU A 96 4.96 11.59 6.79
CA LEU A 96 4.82 10.17 6.49
C LEU A 96 3.69 9.90 5.51
N PHE A 97 2.58 10.62 5.63
CA PHE A 97 1.48 10.46 4.68
C PHE A 97 1.91 10.89 3.28
N SER A 98 2.73 11.94 3.16
CA SER A 98 3.29 12.34 1.86
C SER A 98 4.12 11.23 1.24
N GLU A 99 4.89 10.50 2.06
CA GLU A 99 5.67 9.36 1.57
C GLU A 99 4.75 8.19 1.17
N VAL A 100 3.70 7.94 1.94
CA VAL A 100 2.69 6.92 1.59
C VAL A 100 2.03 7.29 0.26
N GLU A 101 1.65 8.54 0.09
CA GLU A 101 1.02 9.03 -1.14
C GLU A 101 1.93 8.85 -2.34
N LYS A 102 3.22 9.15 -2.18
CA LYS A 102 4.21 8.99 -3.23
C LYS A 102 4.33 7.51 -3.65
N GLN A 103 4.49 6.63 -2.68
CA GLN A 103 4.64 5.19 -2.97
C GLN A 103 3.33 4.60 -3.51
N TYR A 104 2.19 5.06 -3.01
CA TYR A 104 0.89 4.65 -3.53
C TYR A 104 0.75 5.04 -5.00
N GLY A 105 1.17 6.27 -5.35
CA GLY A 105 1.14 6.74 -6.73
C GLY A 105 2.02 5.90 -7.65
N ILE A 106 3.23 5.58 -7.21
CA ILE A 106 4.15 4.72 -7.98
C ILE A 106 3.53 3.34 -8.18
N THR A 107 2.99 2.76 -7.10
CA THR A 107 2.39 1.43 -7.12
C THR A 107 1.19 1.37 -8.06
N THR A 108 0.24 2.29 -7.92
CA THR A 108 -0.98 2.28 -8.75
C THR A 108 -0.67 2.60 -10.20
N ALA A 109 0.27 3.51 -10.47
CA ALA A 109 0.67 3.81 -11.84
C ALA A 109 1.26 2.58 -12.53
N ALA A 110 2.09 1.82 -11.83
CA ALA A 110 2.66 0.59 -12.37
C ALA A 110 1.57 -0.46 -12.64
N ILE A 111 0.64 -0.63 -11.70
CA ILE A 111 -0.46 -1.60 -11.86
C ILE A 111 -1.33 -1.26 -13.05
N ARG A 112 -1.59 0.02 -13.30
CA ARG A 112 -2.42 0.44 -14.45
C ARG A 112 -1.81 0.09 -15.79
N GLU A 113 -0.51 -0.18 -15.85
CA GLU A 113 0.16 -0.62 -17.07
C GLU A 113 0.11 -2.13 -17.30
N LEU A 114 -0.48 -2.90 -16.37
CA LEU A 114 -0.63 -4.35 -16.52
C LEU A 114 -1.64 -4.69 -17.61
N GLU A 115 -1.31 -5.73 -18.37
CA GLU A 115 -2.17 -6.26 -19.42
C GLU A 115 -3.21 -7.26 -18.89
#